data_7f9b6b72a1283e553d2b47010e89bb9a
#
_entry.id   7f9b6b72a1283e553d2b47010e89bb9a
#
_cell.length_a   1.000
_cell.length_b   1.000
_cell.length_c   1.000
_cell.angle_alpha   90.00
_cell.angle_beta   90.00
_cell.angle_gamma   90.00
#
_symmetry.space_group_name_H-M   'P 1'
#
loop_
_entity.id
_entity.type
_entity.pdbx_description
1 polymer ?
#
loop_
_entity_poly.entity_id
_entity_poly.type
_entity_poly.pdbx_seq_one_letter_code
_entity_poly.pdbx_strand_id
1 'polypeptide(L)'
;MITALTSETTTWLGYLQRGSVLIQVGLFVAAISSESRVKRKLNSSLIASLTHLIVPVALFLSATVLTLVGITAGFLQYLALLWVLWRCLEPTKQLILGRFPKIPVEEIDKSFFRPVLLVVSILTFFQMLGSRESLSLISLGDVFGVTLTIGKLFTALVIVYLVTALASRPAAFAAWLGGSFFGIKPQGRRALEVILRYSVIGIGVMGVAYYIGINGTALVAVAGGLSVGIGFGIKEIISNFISSIWLLFEGSVRPGEILMINGDPCTVRKLGLRATQLRRGRDGAELLVPNQNFFTQEAESYTAGETSRRDVVAVGADYHHEPSQVIAVLEEVARQHEKVLQYPPPAAFTVDFADSSINYKLLFWVRNPLEAFGVGSDLRQAIWTAFDENGIGIPFPQRQVYPMEWPPSKEQTHRLGSPSNQLQAEADSDPANDSTGETP
;
A
#
# COMPACT_ATOMS: atom_id res chain seq x y z
N MET A 1 50.69 -5.10 -9.41
CA MET A 1 49.49 -4.41 -9.97
C MET A 1 49.88 -3.29 -10.94
N ILE A 2 50.64 -2.27 -10.51
CA ILE A 2 51.03 -1.14 -11.37
C ILE A 2 51.88 -1.61 -12.56
N THR A 3 52.85 -2.51 -12.37
CA THR A 3 53.68 -3.07 -13.43
C THR A 3 52.90 -3.89 -14.46
N ALA A 4 51.84 -4.62 -14.05
CA ALA A 4 50.96 -5.35 -14.96
C ALA A 4 50.10 -4.38 -15.79
N LEU A 5 49.58 -3.34 -15.16
CA LEU A 5 48.77 -2.30 -15.82
C LEU A 5 49.63 -1.50 -16.82
N THR A 6 50.86 -1.17 -16.47
CA THR A 6 51.79 -0.48 -17.39
C THR A 6 52.21 -1.37 -18.54
N SER A 7 52.45 -2.67 -18.34
CA SER A 7 52.78 -3.60 -19.42
C SER A 7 51.60 -3.77 -20.40
N GLU A 8 50.36 -3.85 -19.89
CA GLU A 8 49.17 -3.93 -20.73
C GLU A 8 48.93 -2.63 -21.54
N THR A 9 49.06 -1.47 -20.89
CA THR A 9 48.88 -0.18 -21.58
C THR A 9 49.95 0.02 -22.64
N THR A 10 51.21 -0.41 -22.41
CA THR A 10 52.27 -0.36 -23.41
C THR A 10 52.03 -1.33 -24.56
N THR A 11 51.45 -2.51 -24.30
CA THR A 11 51.07 -3.46 -25.34
C THR A 11 49.95 -2.91 -26.24
N TRP A 12 48.94 -2.25 -25.64
CA TRP A 12 47.86 -1.60 -26.40
C TRP A 12 48.40 -0.42 -27.24
N LEU A 13 49.20 0.43 -26.64
CA LEU A 13 49.88 1.51 -27.35
C LEU A 13 50.72 0.96 -28.49
N GLY A 14 51.50 -0.10 -28.25
CA GLY A 14 52.29 -0.78 -29.27
C GLY A 14 51.45 -1.37 -30.40
N TYR A 15 50.25 -1.91 -30.09
CA TYR A 15 49.32 -2.37 -31.14
C TYR A 15 48.78 -1.19 -31.97
N LEU A 16 48.32 -0.12 -31.34
CA LEU A 16 47.79 1.06 -32.01
C LEU A 16 48.86 1.82 -32.80
N GLN A 17 50.12 1.75 -32.39
CA GLN A 17 51.26 2.37 -33.09
C GLN A 17 51.81 1.55 -34.28
N ARG A 18 51.30 0.32 -34.49
CA ARG A 18 51.72 -0.46 -35.68
C ARG A 18 51.31 0.31 -36.94
N GLY A 19 52.26 0.43 -37.86
CA GLY A 19 52.04 1.16 -39.13
C GLY A 19 50.85 0.64 -39.91
N SER A 20 50.55 -0.68 -39.86
CA SER A 20 49.39 -1.29 -40.48
C SER A 20 48.08 -0.84 -39.85
N VAL A 21 48.01 -0.62 -38.53
CA VAL A 21 46.82 -0.14 -37.82
C VAL A 21 46.61 1.33 -38.08
N LEU A 22 47.66 2.15 -38.07
CA LEU A 22 47.59 3.56 -38.43
C LEU A 22 47.08 3.80 -39.85
N ILE A 23 47.52 2.97 -40.81
CA ILE A 23 47.01 3.01 -42.19
C ILE A 23 45.50 2.67 -42.21
N GLN A 24 45.04 1.69 -41.46
CA GLN A 24 43.65 1.29 -41.38
C GLN A 24 42.79 2.42 -40.76
N VAL A 25 43.26 3.08 -39.70
CA VAL A 25 42.62 4.26 -39.12
C VAL A 25 42.54 5.39 -40.14
N GLY A 26 43.65 5.65 -40.87
CA GLY A 26 43.69 6.67 -41.92
C GLY A 26 42.69 6.40 -43.05
N LEU A 27 42.55 5.14 -43.49
CA LEU A 27 41.57 4.74 -44.49
C LEU A 27 40.14 4.90 -43.95
N PHE A 28 39.89 4.59 -42.68
CA PHE A 28 38.57 4.78 -42.06
C PHE A 28 38.20 6.26 -41.99
N VAL A 29 39.10 7.14 -41.56
CA VAL A 29 38.87 8.60 -41.51
C VAL A 29 38.67 9.15 -42.94
N ALA A 30 39.43 8.68 -43.92
CA ALA A 30 39.22 9.06 -45.33
C ALA A 30 37.87 8.62 -45.86
N ALA A 31 37.39 7.44 -45.49
CA ALA A 31 36.06 6.93 -45.85
C ALA A 31 34.96 7.81 -45.26
N ILE A 32 35.04 8.18 -43.96
CA ILE A 32 34.09 9.11 -43.30
C ILE A 32 34.07 10.46 -44.06
N SER A 33 35.23 10.99 -44.40
CA SER A 33 35.34 12.27 -45.12
C SER A 33 34.75 12.18 -46.53
N SER A 34 34.80 11.01 -47.17
CA SER A 34 34.21 10.77 -48.50
C SER A 34 32.70 10.62 -48.49
N GLU A 35 32.09 10.25 -47.37
CA GLU A 35 30.63 10.08 -47.26
C GLU A 35 29.88 11.30 -47.68
N SER A 36 30.29 12.49 -47.30
CA SER A 36 29.67 13.76 -47.67
C SER A 36 29.70 14.08 -49.17
N ARG A 37 30.77 13.58 -49.85
CA ARG A 37 30.91 13.75 -51.31
C ARG A 37 30.04 12.75 -52.09
N VAL A 38 29.97 11.52 -51.63
CA VAL A 38 29.14 10.43 -52.19
C VAL A 38 27.66 10.82 -52.08
N LYS A 39 27.23 11.32 -50.90
CA LYS A 39 25.86 11.79 -50.65
C LYS A 39 25.44 12.91 -51.62
N ARG A 40 26.35 13.84 -51.96
CA ARG A 40 26.06 14.93 -52.95
C ARG A 40 25.90 14.43 -54.38
N LYS A 41 26.57 13.35 -54.77
CA LYS A 41 26.52 12.77 -56.12
C LYS A 41 25.27 11.87 -56.35
N LEU A 42 24.74 11.24 -55.30
CA LEU A 42 23.62 10.25 -55.37
C LEU A 42 22.28 10.86 -54.97
N ASN A 43 21.95 12.05 -55.46
CA ASN A 43 20.70 12.76 -55.10
C ASN A 43 19.47 12.19 -55.83
N SER A 44 19.10 10.91 -55.60
CA SER A 44 17.86 10.31 -56.09
C SER A 44 16.92 10.05 -54.90
N SER A 45 15.68 10.53 -55.02
CA SER A 45 14.68 10.66 -53.97
C SER A 45 14.17 9.33 -53.36
N LEU A 46 14.38 8.19 -54.03
CA LEU A 46 13.92 6.87 -53.58
C LEU A 46 14.94 6.10 -52.69
N ILE A 47 16.20 6.52 -52.70
CA ILE A 47 17.29 5.81 -52.01
C ILE A 47 17.94 6.68 -50.91
N ALA A 48 17.39 7.82 -50.62
CA ALA A 48 17.97 8.77 -49.64
C ALA A 48 18.25 8.15 -48.27
N SER A 49 17.43 7.21 -47.83
CA SER A 49 17.60 6.50 -46.53
C SER A 49 18.71 5.46 -46.57
N LEU A 50 19.06 4.90 -47.72
CA LEU A 50 20.08 3.87 -47.89
C LEU A 50 21.45 4.43 -48.33
N THR A 51 21.51 5.65 -48.84
CA THR A 51 22.75 6.32 -49.29
C THR A 51 23.78 6.44 -48.15
N HIS A 52 23.33 6.54 -46.92
CA HIS A 52 24.18 6.55 -45.73
C HIS A 52 24.89 5.21 -45.42
N LEU A 53 24.38 4.09 -45.97
CA LEU A 53 24.94 2.75 -45.77
C LEU A 53 25.96 2.36 -46.85
N ILE A 54 25.95 3.03 -48.01
CA ILE A 54 26.79 2.63 -49.14
C ILE A 54 28.28 2.66 -48.76
N VAL A 55 28.76 3.76 -48.17
CA VAL A 55 30.16 3.92 -47.84
C VAL A 55 30.61 2.96 -46.70
N PRO A 56 29.87 2.85 -45.58
CA PRO A 56 30.20 1.88 -44.52
C PRO A 56 30.19 0.42 -45.01
N VAL A 57 29.19 0.02 -45.81
CA VAL A 57 29.08 -1.34 -46.35
C VAL A 57 30.21 -1.61 -47.38
N ALA A 58 30.50 -0.67 -48.28
CA ALA A 58 31.61 -0.82 -49.21
C ALA A 58 32.95 -0.96 -48.49
N LEU A 59 33.17 -0.18 -47.44
CA LEU A 59 34.37 -0.26 -46.62
C LEU A 59 34.45 -1.62 -45.87
N PHE A 60 33.35 -2.10 -45.34
CA PHE A 60 33.28 -3.42 -44.68
C PHE A 60 33.58 -4.55 -45.65
N LEU A 61 32.97 -4.53 -46.82
CA LEU A 61 33.19 -5.54 -47.86
C LEU A 61 34.66 -5.51 -48.36
N SER A 62 35.21 -4.31 -48.59
CA SER A 62 36.62 -4.18 -49.03
C SER A 62 37.60 -4.67 -47.95
N ALA A 63 37.35 -4.36 -46.66
CA ALA A 63 38.14 -4.86 -45.55
C ALA A 63 38.04 -6.40 -45.42
N THR A 64 36.87 -6.97 -45.66
CA THR A 64 36.65 -8.43 -45.65
C THR A 64 37.41 -9.09 -46.81
N VAL A 65 37.39 -8.54 -48.00
CA VAL A 65 38.16 -9.05 -49.16
C VAL A 65 39.68 -8.98 -48.86
N LEU A 66 40.15 -7.88 -48.31
CA LEU A 66 41.57 -7.75 -47.91
C LEU A 66 42.00 -8.80 -46.90
N THR A 67 41.14 -9.09 -45.90
CA THR A 67 41.45 -10.17 -44.92
C THR A 67 41.47 -11.56 -45.55
N LEU A 68 40.58 -11.84 -46.52
CA LEU A 68 40.55 -13.10 -47.27
C LEU A 68 41.81 -13.28 -48.16
N VAL A 69 42.37 -12.20 -48.66
CA VAL A 69 43.63 -12.20 -49.45
C VAL A 69 44.87 -12.31 -48.56
N GLY A 70 44.71 -12.37 -47.25
CA GLY A 70 45.80 -12.52 -46.28
C GLY A 70 46.44 -11.18 -45.83
N ILE A 71 45.83 -10.04 -46.17
CA ILE A 71 46.27 -8.73 -45.70
C ILE A 71 45.63 -8.43 -44.34
N THR A 72 46.42 -7.99 -43.36
CA THR A 72 45.95 -7.69 -42.01
C THR A 72 45.04 -6.46 -41.99
N ALA A 73 43.73 -6.64 -42.21
CA ALA A 73 42.73 -5.58 -42.24
C ALA A 73 41.65 -5.74 -41.16
N GLY A 74 41.85 -6.58 -40.15
CA GLY A 74 40.85 -6.92 -39.14
C GLY A 74 40.37 -5.71 -38.33
N PHE A 75 41.25 -4.75 -38.03
CA PHE A 75 40.86 -3.52 -37.32
C PHE A 75 39.93 -2.63 -38.16
N LEU A 76 40.24 -2.49 -39.45
CA LEU A 76 39.38 -1.76 -40.40
C LEU A 76 38.02 -2.45 -40.56
N GLN A 77 38.03 -3.76 -40.65
CA GLN A 77 36.78 -4.55 -40.70
C GLN A 77 35.91 -4.33 -39.46
N TYR A 78 36.54 -4.32 -38.29
CA TYR A 78 35.84 -4.04 -37.04
C TYR A 78 35.21 -2.62 -37.01
N LEU A 79 36.01 -1.59 -37.34
CA LEU A 79 35.53 -0.20 -37.39
C LEU A 79 34.41 -0.01 -38.44
N ALA A 80 34.57 -0.63 -39.60
CA ALA A 80 33.57 -0.60 -40.65
C ALA A 80 32.25 -1.30 -40.22
N LEU A 81 32.35 -2.44 -39.55
CA LEU A 81 31.15 -3.16 -39.00
C LEU A 81 30.42 -2.30 -37.98
N LEU A 82 31.14 -1.69 -37.05
CA LEU A 82 30.52 -0.79 -36.07
C LEU A 82 29.83 0.39 -36.74
N TRP A 83 30.46 0.95 -37.78
CA TRP A 83 29.86 2.07 -38.52
C TRP A 83 28.61 1.64 -39.29
N VAL A 84 28.60 0.46 -39.91
CA VAL A 84 27.42 -0.15 -40.53
C VAL A 84 26.29 -0.31 -39.51
N LEU A 85 26.60 -0.95 -38.38
CA LEU A 85 25.60 -1.17 -37.31
C LEU A 85 25.02 0.15 -36.79
N TRP A 86 25.86 1.16 -36.55
CA TRP A 86 25.42 2.47 -36.11
C TRP A 86 24.50 3.15 -37.15
N ARG A 87 24.84 3.03 -38.45
CA ARG A 87 24.07 3.60 -39.54
C ARG A 87 22.76 2.84 -39.82
N CYS A 88 22.73 1.55 -39.55
CA CYS A 88 21.52 0.72 -39.68
C CYS A 88 20.42 1.08 -38.66
N LEU A 89 20.77 1.73 -37.54
CA LEU A 89 19.77 2.15 -36.55
C LEU A 89 18.71 3.09 -37.13
N GLU A 90 19.12 4.06 -37.99
CA GLU A 90 18.16 5.04 -38.56
C GLU A 90 17.14 4.41 -39.54
N PRO A 91 17.52 3.61 -40.55
CA PRO A 91 16.54 2.97 -41.43
C PRO A 91 15.67 1.94 -40.68
N THR A 92 16.23 1.21 -39.71
CA THR A 92 15.45 0.29 -38.87
C THR A 92 14.39 1.04 -38.07
N LYS A 93 14.76 2.19 -37.51
CA LYS A 93 13.82 3.09 -36.79
C LYS A 93 12.67 3.57 -37.70
N GLN A 94 13.01 4.03 -38.91
CA GLN A 94 12.00 4.48 -39.87
C GLN A 94 11.05 3.35 -40.30
N LEU A 95 11.58 2.13 -40.47
CA LEU A 95 10.79 0.94 -40.80
C LEU A 95 9.81 0.59 -39.67
N ILE A 96 10.29 0.63 -38.43
CA ILE A 96 9.44 0.35 -37.24
C ILE A 96 8.37 1.43 -37.08
N LEU A 97 8.71 2.72 -37.20
CA LEU A 97 7.77 3.82 -37.14
C LEU A 97 6.69 3.72 -38.22
N GLY A 98 7.07 3.32 -39.46
CA GLY A 98 6.11 3.12 -40.54
C GLY A 98 5.11 2.00 -40.30
N ARG A 99 5.51 0.95 -39.55
CA ARG A 99 4.64 -0.22 -39.27
C ARG A 99 3.88 -0.07 -37.96
N PHE A 100 4.47 0.62 -36.96
CA PHE A 100 3.95 0.73 -35.59
C PHE A 100 4.07 2.17 -35.06
N PRO A 101 3.24 3.11 -35.51
CA PRO A 101 3.37 4.54 -35.17
C PRO A 101 3.14 4.86 -33.68
N LYS A 102 2.57 3.94 -32.91
CA LYS A 102 2.32 4.11 -31.46
C LYS A 102 3.51 3.78 -30.57
N ILE A 103 4.57 3.19 -31.15
CA ILE A 103 5.75 2.79 -30.36
C ILE A 103 6.70 4.00 -30.24
N PRO A 104 7.17 4.36 -29.03
CA PRO A 104 8.11 5.47 -28.83
C PRO A 104 9.54 5.06 -29.23
N VAL A 105 9.74 4.86 -30.54
CA VAL A 105 11.00 4.30 -31.09
C VAL A 105 12.20 5.19 -30.80
N GLU A 106 12.03 6.52 -30.74
CA GLU A 106 13.12 7.44 -30.42
C GLU A 106 13.66 7.30 -29.00
N GLU A 107 12.77 7.04 -28.05
CA GLU A 107 13.17 6.79 -26.67
C GLU A 107 13.85 5.41 -26.55
N ILE A 108 13.38 4.40 -27.31
CA ILE A 108 13.96 3.07 -27.34
C ILE A 108 15.37 3.13 -27.96
N ASP A 109 15.55 3.88 -29.04
CA ASP A 109 16.85 4.08 -29.67
C ASP A 109 17.87 4.69 -28.69
N LYS A 110 17.51 5.79 -28.04
CA LYS A 110 18.40 6.49 -27.11
C LYS A 110 18.69 5.70 -25.82
N SER A 111 17.69 4.99 -25.28
CA SER A 111 17.83 4.30 -23.99
C SER A 111 18.25 2.83 -24.10
N PHE A 112 18.17 2.21 -25.26
CA PHE A 112 18.47 0.80 -25.44
C PHE A 112 19.47 0.54 -26.57
N PHE A 113 19.13 0.84 -27.84
CA PHE A 113 19.94 0.41 -28.98
C PHE A 113 21.32 1.06 -28.98
N ARG A 114 21.42 2.36 -28.79
CA ARG A 114 22.74 3.06 -28.78
C ARG A 114 23.62 2.67 -27.62
N PRO A 115 23.13 2.61 -26.35
CA PRO A 115 23.94 2.13 -25.24
C PRO A 115 24.38 0.68 -25.39
N VAL A 116 23.49 -0.21 -25.85
CA VAL A 116 23.84 -1.62 -26.09
C VAL A 116 24.92 -1.74 -27.16
N LEU A 117 24.74 -1.04 -28.27
CA LEU A 117 25.73 -1.05 -29.38
C LEU A 117 27.08 -0.51 -28.89
N LEU A 118 27.09 0.57 -28.10
CA LEU A 118 28.31 1.14 -27.53
C LEU A 118 28.99 0.11 -26.60
N VAL A 119 28.26 -0.54 -25.72
CA VAL A 119 28.81 -1.55 -24.79
C VAL A 119 29.34 -2.75 -25.55
N VAL A 120 28.58 -3.29 -26.52
CA VAL A 120 29.01 -4.40 -27.36
C VAL A 120 30.27 -4.01 -28.14
N SER A 121 30.36 -2.76 -28.66
CA SER A 121 31.53 -2.25 -29.32
C SER A 121 32.75 -2.23 -28.42
N ILE A 122 32.64 -1.73 -27.21
CA ILE A 122 33.72 -1.73 -26.23
C ILE A 122 34.17 -3.15 -25.88
N LEU A 123 33.21 -4.07 -25.62
CA LEU A 123 33.54 -5.47 -25.29
C LEU A 123 34.26 -6.18 -26.44
N THR A 124 33.79 -6.01 -27.68
CA THR A 124 34.43 -6.60 -28.86
C THR A 124 35.79 -6.00 -29.16
N PHE A 125 35.95 -4.68 -28.89
CA PHE A 125 37.25 -4.05 -28.98
C PHE A 125 38.29 -4.65 -28.02
N PHE A 126 37.93 -4.81 -26.74
CA PHE A 126 38.81 -5.47 -25.76
C PHE A 126 39.08 -6.94 -26.12
N GLN A 127 38.08 -7.64 -26.65
CA GLN A 127 38.28 -9.02 -27.11
C GLN A 127 39.28 -9.09 -28.29
N MET A 128 39.20 -8.14 -29.20
CA MET A 128 40.07 -8.03 -30.33
C MET A 128 41.54 -7.72 -29.93
N LEU A 129 41.74 -6.95 -28.88
CA LEU A 129 43.07 -6.64 -28.36
C LEU A 129 43.70 -7.82 -27.58
N GLY A 130 42.99 -8.93 -27.39
CA GLY A 130 43.46 -10.08 -26.62
C GLY A 130 43.63 -9.84 -25.12
N SER A 131 43.32 -8.65 -24.64
CA SER A 131 43.55 -8.19 -23.27
C SER A 131 42.51 -8.65 -22.26
N ARG A 132 41.41 -9.29 -22.72
CA ARG A 132 40.37 -9.76 -21.81
C ARG A 132 40.85 -10.87 -20.88
N GLU A 133 41.68 -11.77 -21.37
CA GLU A 133 42.28 -12.82 -20.53
C GLU A 133 43.33 -12.25 -19.58
N SER A 134 44.15 -11.30 -20.05
CA SER A 134 45.16 -10.62 -19.22
C SER A 134 44.53 -9.77 -18.12
N LEU A 135 43.47 -9.03 -18.45
CA LEU A 135 42.71 -8.25 -17.45
C LEU A 135 42.01 -9.15 -16.42
N SER A 136 41.60 -10.37 -16.81
CA SER A 136 41.02 -11.34 -15.89
C SER A 136 42.01 -11.88 -14.86
N LEU A 137 43.32 -11.79 -15.14
CA LEU A 137 44.39 -12.27 -14.26
C LEU A 137 44.84 -11.23 -13.23
N ILE A 138 44.53 -9.93 -13.42
CA ILE A 138 44.94 -8.89 -12.48
C ILE A 138 43.96 -8.89 -11.30
N SER A 139 44.43 -9.46 -10.17
CA SER A 139 43.67 -9.47 -8.92
C SER A 139 43.68 -8.09 -8.24
N LEU A 140 42.51 -7.58 -7.88
CA LEU A 140 42.34 -6.35 -7.09
C LEU A 140 42.36 -6.61 -5.58
N GLY A 141 42.16 -7.88 -5.19
CA GLY A 141 42.09 -8.33 -3.80
C GLY A 141 40.90 -9.27 -3.57
N ASP A 142 40.83 -9.78 -2.36
CA ASP A 142 39.72 -10.66 -1.93
C ASP A 142 38.65 -9.85 -1.20
N VAL A 143 37.44 -9.89 -1.73
CA VAL A 143 36.24 -9.25 -1.12
C VAL A 143 35.22 -10.33 -0.92
N PHE A 144 34.75 -10.51 0.32
CA PHE A 144 33.80 -11.58 0.71
C PHE A 144 34.24 -12.99 0.31
N GLY A 145 35.54 -13.29 0.35
CA GLY A 145 36.09 -14.61 -0.01
C GLY A 145 36.11 -14.89 -1.52
N VAL A 146 35.98 -13.85 -2.34
CA VAL A 146 36.06 -13.92 -3.81
C VAL A 146 37.21 -13.07 -4.31
N THR A 147 38.07 -13.65 -5.10
CA THR A 147 39.13 -12.89 -5.83
C THR A 147 38.49 -12.02 -6.90
N LEU A 148 38.43 -10.70 -6.64
CA LEU A 148 37.98 -9.72 -7.62
C LEU A 148 39.14 -9.44 -8.61
N THR A 149 38.83 -9.62 -9.88
CA THR A 149 39.71 -9.22 -10.97
C THR A 149 39.16 -8.03 -11.73
N ILE A 150 40.04 -7.27 -12.39
CA ILE A 150 39.62 -6.11 -13.22
C ILE A 150 38.60 -6.55 -14.27
N GLY A 151 38.81 -7.73 -14.90
CA GLY A 151 37.87 -8.27 -15.88
C GLY A 151 36.49 -8.57 -15.32
N LYS A 152 36.41 -9.18 -14.12
CA LYS A 152 35.12 -9.43 -13.43
C LYS A 152 34.40 -8.13 -13.08
N LEU A 153 35.15 -7.15 -12.53
CA LEU A 153 34.60 -5.84 -12.16
C LEU A 153 34.03 -5.10 -13.37
N PHE A 154 34.80 -5.06 -14.47
CA PHE A 154 34.38 -4.44 -15.72
C PHE A 154 33.12 -5.12 -16.28
N THR A 155 33.12 -6.45 -16.36
CA THR A 155 31.94 -7.20 -16.83
C THR A 155 30.73 -6.96 -15.93
N ALA A 156 30.94 -6.92 -14.62
CA ALA A 156 29.85 -6.60 -13.65
C ALA A 156 29.26 -5.21 -13.88
N LEU A 157 30.11 -4.18 -14.02
CA LEU A 157 29.65 -2.82 -14.30
C LEU A 157 28.86 -2.73 -15.61
N VAL A 158 29.35 -3.42 -16.65
CA VAL A 158 28.63 -3.49 -17.93
C VAL A 158 27.28 -4.17 -17.80
N ILE A 159 27.21 -5.31 -17.11
CA ILE A 159 25.94 -6.02 -16.91
C ILE A 159 24.98 -5.19 -16.08
N VAL A 160 25.44 -4.56 -14.98
CA VAL A 160 24.61 -3.66 -14.16
C VAL A 160 24.09 -2.49 -15.01
N TYR A 161 24.95 -1.88 -15.81
CA TYR A 161 24.52 -0.82 -16.73
C TYR A 161 23.47 -1.31 -17.73
N LEU A 162 23.69 -2.47 -18.36
CA LEU A 162 22.73 -3.07 -19.28
C LEU A 162 21.39 -3.37 -18.59
N VAL A 163 21.43 -4.01 -17.42
CA VAL A 163 20.24 -4.35 -16.65
C VAL A 163 19.46 -3.07 -16.30
N THR A 164 20.14 -2.02 -15.82
CA THR A 164 19.46 -0.76 -15.47
C THR A 164 18.89 -0.02 -16.69
N ALA A 165 19.61 -0.04 -17.82
CA ALA A 165 19.16 0.58 -19.07
C ALA A 165 17.99 -0.19 -19.72
N LEU A 166 18.04 -1.53 -19.65
CA LEU A 166 17.01 -2.39 -20.24
C LEU A 166 15.77 -2.55 -19.35
N ALA A 167 15.91 -2.48 -18.03
CA ALA A 167 14.83 -2.77 -17.08
C ALA A 167 13.56 -1.90 -17.31
N SER A 168 13.71 -0.69 -17.81
CA SER A 168 12.59 0.23 -18.01
C SER A 168 11.58 -0.25 -19.05
N ARG A 169 12.01 -0.94 -20.12
CA ARG A 169 11.13 -1.35 -21.24
C ARG A 169 10.25 -2.54 -20.91
N PRO A 170 10.78 -3.68 -20.44
CA PRO A 170 9.95 -4.79 -20.02
C PRO A 170 9.05 -4.43 -18.82
N ALA A 171 9.53 -3.57 -17.89
CA ALA A 171 8.72 -3.07 -16.80
C ALA A 171 7.53 -2.23 -17.29
N ALA A 172 7.75 -1.30 -18.21
CA ALA A 172 6.69 -0.47 -18.80
C ALA A 172 5.69 -1.33 -19.59
N PHE A 173 6.18 -2.32 -20.35
CA PHE A 173 5.32 -3.24 -21.09
C PHE A 173 4.50 -4.13 -20.14
N ALA A 174 5.10 -4.70 -19.11
CA ALA A 174 4.41 -5.49 -18.11
C ALA A 174 3.38 -4.65 -17.31
N ALA A 175 3.72 -3.40 -16.97
CA ALA A 175 2.79 -2.47 -16.33
C ALA A 175 1.63 -2.07 -17.25
N TRP A 176 1.89 -1.88 -18.54
CA TRP A 176 0.84 -1.65 -19.54
C TRP A 176 -0.08 -2.86 -19.65
N LEU A 177 0.48 -4.06 -19.76
CA LEU A 177 -0.28 -5.30 -19.85
C LEU A 177 -1.15 -5.51 -18.60
N GLY A 178 -0.54 -5.41 -17.39
CA GLY A 178 -1.27 -5.50 -16.12
C GLY A 178 -2.33 -4.41 -15.99
N GLY A 179 -2.02 -3.18 -16.41
CA GLY A 179 -2.99 -2.08 -16.43
C GLY A 179 -4.18 -2.34 -17.37
N SER A 180 -3.96 -3.03 -18.49
CA SER A 180 -5.00 -3.36 -19.44
C SER A 180 -5.91 -4.50 -18.94
N PHE A 181 -5.32 -5.54 -18.33
CA PHE A 181 -6.08 -6.68 -17.79
C PHE A 181 -6.86 -6.33 -16.52
N PHE A 182 -6.26 -5.57 -15.61
CA PHE A 182 -6.86 -5.26 -14.30
C PHE A 182 -7.57 -3.90 -14.25
N GLY A 183 -7.66 -3.17 -15.35
CA GLY A 183 -8.33 -1.87 -15.39
C GLY A 183 -7.66 -0.80 -14.52
N ILE A 184 -6.34 -0.88 -14.29
CA ILE A 184 -5.60 0.00 -13.40
C ILE A 184 -5.53 1.42 -14.02
N LYS A 185 -5.88 2.44 -13.22
CA LYS A 185 -5.80 3.85 -13.62
C LYS A 185 -4.36 4.24 -14.00
N PRO A 186 -4.14 5.27 -14.85
CA PRO A 186 -2.81 5.68 -15.32
C PRO A 186 -1.78 5.94 -14.20
N GLN A 187 -2.23 6.47 -13.05
CA GLN A 187 -1.36 6.69 -11.88
C GLN A 187 -0.86 5.37 -11.27
N GLY A 188 -1.74 4.37 -11.18
CA GLY A 188 -1.38 3.04 -10.69
C GLY A 188 -0.44 2.29 -11.62
N ARG A 189 -0.54 2.51 -12.95
CA ARG A 189 0.39 1.92 -13.94
C ARG A 189 1.82 2.42 -13.73
N ARG A 190 2.00 3.71 -13.44
CA ARG A 190 3.33 4.27 -13.14
C ARG A 190 3.94 3.65 -11.87
N ALA A 191 3.14 3.49 -10.82
CA ALA A 191 3.61 2.82 -9.61
C ALA A 191 4.02 1.35 -9.88
N LEU A 192 3.21 0.61 -10.64
CA LEU A 192 3.50 -0.76 -11.05
C LEU A 192 4.79 -0.84 -11.89
N GLU A 193 4.98 0.08 -12.85
CA GLU A 193 6.19 0.18 -13.66
C GLU A 193 7.44 0.38 -12.79
N VAL A 194 7.36 1.29 -11.81
CA VAL A 194 8.48 1.56 -10.88
C VAL A 194 8.81 0.31 -10.06
N ILE A 195 7.79 -0.37 -9.50
CA ILE A 195 7.99 -1.61 -8.73
C ILE A 195 8.65 -2.70 -9.60
N LEU A 196 8.10 -2.94 -10.79
CA LEU A 196 8.63 -3.95 -11.71
C LEU A 196 10.05 -3.62 -12.16
N ARG A 197 10.33 -2.34 -12.45
CA ARG A 197 11.67 -1.88 -12.83
C ARG A 197 12.69 -2.17 -11.73
N TYR A 198 12.41 -1.78 -10.50
CA TYR A 198 13.36 -2.03 -9.40
C TYR A 198 13.46 -3.51 -9.05
N SER A 199 12.41 -4.31 -9.21
CA SER A 199 12.48 -5.77 -9.06
C SER A 199 13.42 -6.41 -10.08
N VAL A 200 13.32 -6.00 -11.36
CA VAL A 200 14.22 -6.49 -12.42
C VAL A 200 15.66 -6.07 -12.14
N ILE A 201 15.88 -4.82 -11.71
CA ILE A 201 17.21 -4.34 -11.33
C ILE A 201 17.77 -5.14 -10.15
N GLY A 202 16.99 -5.35 -9.10
CA GLY A 202 17.39 -6.13 -7.93
C GLY A 202 17.79 -7.56 -8.27
N ILE A 203 16.97 -8.26 -9.08
CA ILE A 203 17.27 -9.62 -9.57
C ILE A 203 18.54 -9.60 -10.42
N GLY A 204 18.68 -8.60 -11.30
CA GLY A 204 19.86 -8.44 -12.15
C GLY A 204 21.13 -8.20 -11.34
N VAL A 205 21.09 -7.36 -10.32
CA VAL A 205 22.24 -7.11 -9.41
C VAL A 205 22.62 -8.39 -8.65
N MET A 206 21.64 -9.17 -8.17
CA MET A 206 21.90 -10.47 -7.54
C MET A 206 22.53 -11.47 -8.52
N GLY A 207 22.06 -11.49 -9.77
CA GLY A 207 22.66 -12.32 -10.83
C GLY A 207 24.11 -11.92 -11.11
N VAL A 208 24.42 -10.61 -11.13
CA VAL A 208 25.79 -10.11 -11.27
C VAL A 208 26.64 -10.50 -10.07
N ALA A 209 26.13 -10.39 -8.85
CA ALA A 209 26.83 -10.80 -7.64
C ALA A 209 27.19 -12.29 -7.66
N TYR A 210 26.25 -13.14 -8.13
CA TYR A 210 26.50 -14.56 -8.36
C TYR A 210 27.58 -14.80 -9.44
N TYR A 211 27.49 -14.06 -10.56
CA TYR A 211 28.47 -14.15 -11.66
C TYR A 211 29.90 -13.78 -11.22
N ILE A 212 30.04 -12.77 -10.36
CA ILE A 212 31.36 -12.38 -9.81
C ILE A 212 31.95 -13.50 -8.94
N GLY A 213 31.10 -14.38 -8.40
CA GLY A 213 31.51 -15.52 -7.57
C GLY A 213 31.08 -15.40 -6.10
N ILE A 214 30.22 -14.47 -5.75
CA ILE A 214 29.66 -14.38 -4.40
C ILE A 214 28.87 -15.66 -4.14
N ASN A 215 29.10 -16.24 -2.94
CA ASN A 215 28.48 -17.50 -2.56
C ASN A 215 26.95 -17.44 -2.70
N GLY A 216 26.38 -18.35 -3.47
CA GLY A 216 24.93 -18.44 -3.70
C GLY A 216 24.11 -18.57 -2.41
N THR A 217 24.65 -19.28 -1.39
CA THR A 217 24.00 -19.39 -0.08
C THR A 217 23.89 -18.04 0.62
N ALA A 218 24.93 -17.20 0.54
CA ALA A 218 24.89 -15.84 1.10
C ALA A 218 23.87 -14.97 0.36
N LEU A 219 23.76 -15.09 -0.97
CA LEU A 219 22.76 -14.37 -1.77
C LEU A 219 21.33 -14.81 -1.41
N VAL A 220 21.12 -16.10 -1.23
CA VAL A 220 19.81 -16.64 -0.79
C VAL A 220 19.46 -16.15 0.62
N ALA A 221 20.45 -16.08 1.54
CA ALA A 221 20.22 -15.55 2.88
C ALA A 221 19.81 -14.07 2.85
N VAL A 222 20.50 -13.25 2.04
CA VAL A 222 20.14 -11.82 1.84
C VAL A 222 18.75 -11.68 1.22
N ALA A 223 18.46 -12.47 0.16
CA ALA A 223 17.16 -12.47 -0.48
C ALA A 223 16.04 -12.91 0.47
N GLY A 224 16.30 -13.92 1.31
CA GLY A 224 15.39 -14.38 2.35
C GLY A 224 15.08 -13.29 3.37
N GLY A 225 16.12 -12.64 3.91
CA GLY A 225 15.94 -11.51 4.85
C GLY A 225 15.16 -10.34 4.23
N LEU A 226 15.48 -9.98 2.98
CA LEU A 226 14.77 -8.94 2.24
C LEU A 226 13.30 -9.33 2.00
N SER A 227 13.03 -10.59 1.64
CA SER A 227 11.68 -11.10 1.41
C SER A 227 10.81 -11.04 2.66
N VAL A 228 11.39 -11.37 3.84
CA VAL A 228 10.72 -11.22 5.14
C VAL A 228 10.39 -9.76 5.41
N GLY A 229 11.35 -8.84 5.21
CA GLY A 229 11.13 -7.39 5.40
C GLY A 229 10.02 -6.84 4.48
N ILE A 230 10.07 -7.19 3.20
CA ILE A 230 9.02 -6.82 2.23
C ILE A 230 7.68 -7.44 2.62
N GLY A 231 7.67 -8.72 3.03
CA GLY A 231 6.46 -9.43 3.47
C GLY A 231 5.76 -8.72 4.62
N PHE A 232 6.51 -8.28 5.65
CA PHE A 232 5.95 -7.47 6.73
C PHE A 232 5.43 -6.12 6.24
N GLY A 233 6.14 -5.46 5.31
CA GLY A 233 5.72 -4.17 4.75
C GLY A 233 4.41 -4.23 3.95
N ILE A 234 4.11 -5.35 3.28
CA ILE A 234 2.89 -5.50 2.46
C ILE A 234 1.78 -6.30 3.14
N LYS A 235 2.02 -6.83 4.35
CA LYS A 235 1.09 -7.69 5.09
C LYS A 235 -0.32 -7.10 5.17
N GLU A 236 -0.45 -5.83 5.55
CA GLU A 236 -1.76 -5.18 5.69
C GLU A 236 -2.48 -5.02 4.35
N ILE A 237 -1.74 -4.74 3.28
CA ILE A 237 -2.32 -4.61 1.94
C ILE A 237 -2.92 -5.94 1.49
N ILE A 238 -2.16 -7.03 1.66
CA ILE A 238 -2.59 -8.38 1.32
C ILE A 238 -3.77 -8.80 2.21
N SER A 239 -3.69 -8.56 3.51
CA SER A 239 -4.78 -8.88 4.45
C SER A 239 -6.08 -8.19 4.06
N ASN A 240 -6.05 -6.89 3.78
CA ASN A 240 -7.22 -6.15 3.31
C ASN A 240 -7.77 -6.67 1.98
N PHE A 241 -6.92 -7.08 1.06
CA PHE A 241 -7.33 -7.65 -0.22
C PHE A 241 -8.00 -9.02 -0.04
N ILE A 242 -7.42 -9.91 0.75
CA ILE A 242 -8.00 -11.22 1.07
C ILE A 242 -9.33 -11.04 1.80
N SER A 243 -9.40 -10.13 2.78
CA SER A 243 -10.63 -9.78 3.48
C SER A 243 -11.72 -9.31 2.53
N SER A 244 -11.37 -8.50 1.52
CA SER A 244 -12.34 -8.07 0.50
C SER A 244 -12.95 -9.23 -0.28
N ILE A 245 -12.11 -10.17 -0.71
CA ILE A 245 -12.57 -11.37 -1.43
C ILE A 245 -13.52 -12.17 -0.53
N TRP A 246 -13.16 -12.35 0.73
CA TRP A 246 -13.96 -13.12 1.68
C TRP A 246 -15.30 -12.46 1.98
N LEU A 247 -15.32 -11.13 2.22
CA LEU A 247 -16.56 -10.36 2.41
C LEU A 247 -17.52 -10.49 1.22
N LEU A 248 -16.96 -10.54 -0.01
CA LEU A 248 -17.77 -10.77 -1.21
C LEU A 248 -18.34 -12.19 -1.27
N PHE A 249 -17.56 -13.20 -0.86
CA PHE A 249 -18.01 -14.60 -0.85
C PHE A 249 -19.10 -14.85 0.19
N GLU A 250 -18.90 -14.38 1.42
CA GLU A 250 -19.88 -14.54 2.51
C GLU A 250 -21.08 -13.62 2.34
N GLY A 251 -20.89 -12.48 1.69
CA GLY A 251 -21.90 -11.45 1.63
C GLY A 251 -22.24 -10.84 3.00
N SER A 252 -21.28 -10.84 3.93
CA SER A 252 -21.42 -10.31 5.29
C SER A 252 -21.56 -8.79 5.32
N VAL A 253 -21.06 -8.09 4.30
CA VAL A 253 -21.16 -6.64 4.13
C VAL A 253 -21.66 -6.33 2.73
N ARG A 254 -22.85 -5.75 2.63
CA ARG A 254 -23.51 -5.47 1.34
C ARG A 254 -23.75 -3.97 1.14
N PRO A 255 -23.67 -3.45 -0.08
CA PRO A 255 -24.11 -2.09 -0.37
C PRO A 255 -25.56 -1.86 0.06
N GLY A 256 -25.82 -0.73 0.75
CA GLY A 256 -27.13 -0.41 1.34
C GLY A 256 -27.30 -0.86 2.79
N GLU A 257 -26.47 -1.75 3.30
CA GLU A 257 -26.51 -2.21 4.68
C GLU A 257 -26.11 -1.11 5.65
N ILE A 258 -26.73 -1.13 6.85
CA ILE A 258 -26.43 -0.18 7.93
C ILE A 258 -25.64 -0.89 9.01
N LEU A 259 -24.40 -0.48 9.18
CA LEU A 259 -23.48 -0.97 10.19
C LEU A 259 -23.21 0.09 11.25
N MET A 260 -23.01 -0.34 12.48
CA MET A 260 -22.55 0.54 13.56
C MET A 260 -21.02 0.65 13.51
N ILE A 261 -20.51 1.84 13.33
CA ILE A 261 -19.06 2.13 13.32
C ILE A 261 -18.80 3.22 14.34
N ASN A 262 -18.04 2.89 15.38
CA ASN A 262 -17.69 3.82 16.48
C ASN A 262 -18.94 4.47 17.12
N GLY A 263 -20.02 3.72 17.25
CA GLY A 263 -21.27 4.21 17.87
C GLY A 263 -22.18 5.01 16.92
N ASP A 264 -21.78 5.25 15.67
CA ASP A 264 -22.60 5.92 14.66
C ASP A 264 -23.16 4.93 13.62
N PRO A 265 -24.44 4.99 13.25
CA PRO A 265 -24.99 4.20 12.16
C PRO A 265 -24.46 4.71 10.82
N CYS A 266 -23.86 3.81 10.04
CA CYS A 266 -23.22 4.10 8.76
C CYS A 266 -23.79 3.21 7.66
N THR A 267 -24.17 3.78 6.53
CA THR A 267 -24.65 3.03 5.37
C THR A 267 -23.47 2.63 4.47
N VAL A 268 -23.39 1.35 4.12
CA VAL A 268 -22.41 0.84 3.15
C VAL A 268 -22.74 1.38 1.76
N ARG A 269 -21.80 2.13 1.16
CA ARG A 269 -21.94 2.65 -0.20
C ARG A 269 -21.33 1.71 -1.22
N LYS A 270 -20.11 1.26 -0.96
CA LYS A 270 -19.36 0.43 -1.91
C LYS A 270 -18.31 -0.39 -1.18
N LEU A 271 -18.25 -1.67 -1.51
CA LEU A 271 -17.15 -2.54 -1.14
C LEU A 271 -16.01 -2.37 -2.17
N GLY A 272 -14.84 -1.93 -1.71
CA GLY A 272 -13.64 -1.75 -2.53
C GLY A 272 -12.63 -2.87 -2.30
N LEU A 273 -11.54 -2.89 -3.10
CA LEU A 273 -10.50 -3.93 -3.02
C LEU A 273 -9.72 -3.94 -1.70
N ARG A 274 -9.60 -2.84 -0.99
CA ARG A 274 -8.86 -2.73 0.28
C ARG A 274 -9.64 -2.07 1.39
N ALA A 275 -10.67 -1.32 1.05
CA ALA A 275 -11.46 -0.55 2.00
C ALA A 275 -12.90 -0.43 1.50
N THR A 276 -13.83 -0.49 2.43
CA THR A 276 -15.26 -0.27 2.21
C THR A 276 -15.58 1.19 2.43
N GLN A 277 -16.34 1.78 1.54
CA GLN A 277 -16.86 3.14 1.64
C GLN A 277 -18.19 3.13 2.36
N LEU A 278 -18.27 3.86 3.45
CA LEU A 278 -19.47 4.02 4.28
C LEU A 278 -19.87 5.49 4.33
N ARG A 279 -21.15 5.75 4.46
CA ARG A 279 -21.68 7.08 4.72
C ARG A 279 -22.27 7.13 6.12
N ARG A 280 -21.73 7.99 6.97
CA ARG A 280 -22.20 8.19 8.34
C ARG A 280 -23.55 8.90 8.35
N GLY A 281 -24.49 8.39 9.15
CA GLY A 281 -25.85 8.92 9.19
C GLY A 281 -25.95 10.30 9.84
N ARG A 282 -25.13 10.57 10.87
CA ARG A 282 -25.19 11.79 11.68
C ARG A 282 -24.89 13.06 10.89
N ASP A 283 -23.86 13.05 10.07
CA ASP A 283 -23.31 14.24 9.37
C ASP A 283 -23.10 14.03 7.87
N GLY A 284 -23.37 12.84 7.37
CA GLY A 284 -23.18 12.48 5.96
C GLY A 284 -21.72 12.29 5.54
N ALA A 285 -20.76 12.25 6.47
CA ALA A 285 -19.36 12.05 6.17
C ALA A 285 -19.11 10.70 5.51
N GLU A 286 -18.20 10.68 4.54
CA GLU A 286 -17.72 9.44 3.92
C GLU A 286 -16.57 8.86 4.74
N LEU A 287 -16.73 7.62 5.17
CA LEU A 287 -15.73 6.85 5.90
C LEU A 287 -15.12 5.79 4.98
N LEU A 288 -13.79 5.65 5.04
CA LEU A 288 -13.05 4.58 4.38
C LEU A 288 -12.55 3.63 5.46
N VAL A 289 -13.24 2.49 5.61
CA VAL A 289 -12.90 1.47 6.60
C VAL A 289 -12.11 0.35 5.92
N PRO A 290 -10.87 0.04 6.39
CA PRO A 290 -10.11 -1.10 5.87
C PRO A 290 -10.91 -2.39 5.98
N ASN A 291 -10.90 -3.22 4.93
CA ASN A 291 -11.74 -4.43 4.90
C ASN A 291 -11.34 -5.45 5.97
N GLN A 292 -10.08 -5.47 6.37
CA GLN A 292 -9.60 -6.30 7.47
C GLN A 292 -10.31 -6.03 8.79
N ASN A 293 -10.78 -4.79 9.03
CA ASN A 293 -11.44 -4.43 10.28
C ASN A 293 -12.74 -5.23 10.50
N PHE A 294 -13.44 -5.58 9.42
CA PHE A 294 -14.66 -6.39 9.49
C PHE A 294 -14.41 -7.87 9.89
N PHE A 295 -13.14 -8.30 9.96
CA PHE A 295 -12.74 -9.63 10.44
C PHE A 295 -12.07 -9.60 11.81
N THR A 296 -11.39 -8.48 12.13
CA THR A 296 -10.62 -8.36 13.37
C THR A 296 -11.38 -7.64 14.48
N GLN A 297 -12.47 -6.97 14.13
CA GLN A 297 -13.31 -6.22 15.06
C GLN A 297 -14.75 -6.73 14.96
N GLU A 298 -15.48 -6.61 16.06
CA GLU A 298 -16.92 -6.86 16.08
C GLU A 298 -17.64 -5.84 15.21
N ALA A 299 -18.45 -6.33 14.28
CA ALA A 299 -19.26 -5.51 13.38
C ALA A 299 -20.74 -5.72 13.71
N GLU A 300 -21.40 -4.68 14.22
CA GLU A 300 -22.82 -4.71 14.48
C GLU A 300 -23.60 -4.33 13.21
N SER A 301 -24.47 -5.22 12.73
CA SER A 301 -25.35 -4.95 11.60
C SER A 301 -26.79 -4.84 12.05
N TYR A 302 -27.48 -3.79 11.60
CA TYR A 302 -28.92 -3.60 11.84
C TYR A 302 -29.80 -4.05 10.68
N THR A 303 -29.20 -4.49 9.57
CA THR A 303 -29.94 -4.80 8.34
C THR A 303 -29.57 -6.15 7.74
N ALA A 304 -28.69 -6.91 8.38
CA ALA A 304 -28.32 -8.26 7.94
C ALA A 304 -29.49 -9.28 8.08
N GLY A 305 -30.40 -9.05 9.01
CA GLY A 305 -31.61 -9.84 9.24
C GLY A 305 -32.86 -8.99 9.06
N GLU A 306 -33.51 -8.66 10.17
CA GLU A 306 -34.66 -7.74 10.17
C GLU A 306 -34.17 -6.28 10.22
N THR A 307 -34.79 -5.43 9.38
CA THR A 307 -34.44 -4.00 9.30
C THR A 307 -35.13 -3.21 10.43
N SER A 308 -34.79 -3.52 11.68
CA SER A 308 -35.35 -2.81 12.84
C SER A 308 -34.25 -2.57 13.89
N ARG A 309 -34.33 -1.42 14.54
CA ARG A 309 -33.46 -1.06 15.65
C ARG A 309 -34.28 -0.73 16.88
N ARG A 310 -33.88 -1.32 18.02
CA ARG A 310 -34.37 -0.89 19.33
C ARG A 310 -33.51 0.26 19.85
N ASP A 311 -34.19 1.35 20.27
CA ASP A 311 -33.52 2.48 20.91
C ASP A 311 -34.21 2.79 22.26
N VAL A 312 -33.65 3.71 23.01
CA VAL A 312 -34.08 4.00 24.39
C VAL A 312 -34.20 5.50 24.63
N VAL A 313 -35.27 5.88 25.32
CA VAL A 313 -35.44 7.21 25.95
C VAL A 313 -35.41 7.01 27.46
N ALA A 314 -34.47 7.70 28.12
CA ALA A 314 -34.43 7.77 29.58
C ALA A 314 -35.20 9.03 30.05
N VAL A 315 -36.02 8.89 31.10
CA VAL A 315 -36.76 9.98 31.75
C VAL A 315 -36.88 9.71 33.23
N GLY A 316 -36.87 10.76 34.06
CA GLY A 316 -37.13 10.70 35.50
C GLY A 316 -38.51 11.28 35.82
N ALA A 317 -39.22 10.66 36.76
CA ALA A 317 -40.45 11.20 37.33
C ALA A 317 -40.31 11.32 38.85
N ASP A 318 -41.15 12.21 39.45
CA ASP A 318 -41.16 12.46 40.90
C ASP A 318 -41.62 11.20 41.66
N TYR A 319 -41.11 11.02 42.88
CA TYR A 319 -41.43 9.93 43.81
C TYR A 319 -42.92 9.89 44.24
N HIS A 320 -43.66 10.97 44.01
CA HIS A 320 -45.08 11.03 44.37
C HIS A 320 -45.98 10.26 43.39
N HIS A 321 -45.47 9.84 42.23
CA HIS A 321 -46.26 9.14 41.22
C HIS A 321 -46.02 7.64 41.28
N GLU A 322 -47.12 6.90 41.14
CA GLU A 322 -47.06 5.44 41.09
C GLU A 322 -46.30 4.98 39.81
N PRO A 323 -45.27 4.14 39.94
CA PRO A 323 -44.48 3.69 38.79
C PRO A 323 -45.30 3.02 37.69
N SER A 324 -46.35 2.29 38.01
CA SER A 324 -47.25 1.65 37.04
C SER A 324 -47.99 2.67 36.16
N GLN A 325 -48.41 3.80 36.73
CA GLN A 325 -49.07 4.90 36.01
C GLN A 325 -48.06 5.56 35.04
N VAL A 326 -46.84 5.84 35.50
CA VAL A 326 -45.80 6.45 34.67
C VAL A 326 -45.46 5.54 33.49
N ILE A 327 -45.28 4.24 33.72
CA ILE A 327 -45.01 3.24 32.68
C ILE A 327 -46.11 3.24 31.64
N ALA A 328 -47.41 3.21 32.07
CA ALA A 328 -48.52 3.18 31.13
C ALA A 328 -48.55 4.44 30.21
N VAL A 329 -48.26 5.62 30.77
CA VAL A 329 -48.20 6.87 29.99
C VAL A 329 -47.02 6.83 28.99
N LEU A 330 -45.85 6.37 29.40
CA LEU A 330 -44.68 6.26 28.52
C LEU A 330 -44.94 5.30 27.35
N GLU A 331 -45.53 4.15 27.62
CA GLU A 331 -45.85 3.18 26.58
C GLU A 331 -46.90 3.68 25.61
N GLU A 332 -47.92 4.40 26.11
CA GLU A 332 -48.96 4.97 25.27
C GLU A 332 -48.41 6.05 24.34
N VAL A 333 -47.57 6.96 24.86
CA VAL A 333 -46.87 7.96 24.04
C VAL A 333 -46.07 7.30 22.90
N ALA A 334 -45.36 6.19 23.20
CA ALA A 334 -44.60 5.51 22.17
C ALA A 334 -45.50 4.80 21.14
N ARG A 335 -46.63 4.21 21.56
CA ARG A 335 -47.62 3.57 20.67
C ARG A 335 -48.26 4.54 19.69
N GLN A 336 -48.48 5.77 20.11
CA GLN A 336 -49.07 6.82 19.29
C GLN A 336 -48.12 7.40 18.24
N HIS A 337 -46.85 7.19 18.39
CA HIS A 337 -45.87 7.75 17.45
C HIS A 337 -45.81 6.95 16.15
N GLU A 338 -46.00 7.61 15.00
CA GLU A 338 -46.12 7.01 13.65
C GLU A 338 -44.95 6.11 13.25
N LYS A 339 -43.73 6.49 13.65
CA LYS A 339 -42.49 5.77 13.26
C LYS A 339 -42.06 4.67 14.24
N VAL A 340 -42.77 4.54 15.39
CA VAL A 340 -42.53 3.46 16.36
C VAL A 340 -43.29 2.21 15.91
N LEU A 341 -42.60 1.08 15.90
CA LEU A 341 -43.18 -0.20 15.53
C LEU A 341 -44.17 -0.66 16.61
N GLN A 342 -45.35 -1.15 16.17
CA GLN A 342 -46.34 -1.76 17.06
C GLN A 342 -45.96 -3.18 17.47
N TYR A 343 -45.11 -3.83 16.69
CA TYR A 343 -44.55 -5.15 16.97
C TYR A 343 -43.07 -5.21 16.59
N PRO A 344 -42.14 -5.57 17.49
CA PRO A 344 -42.39 -5.75 18.94
C PRO A 344 -42.91 -4.46 19.60
N PRO A 345 -43.77 -4.55 20.60
CA PRO A 345 -44.41 -3.37 21.23
C PRO A 345 -43.36 -2.55 22.02
N PRO A 346 -43.52 -1.22 22.12
CA PRO A 346 -42.74 -0.41 23.04
C PRO A 346 -43.02 -0.84 24.49
N ALA A 347 -41.96 -0.78 25.32
CA ALA A 347 -42.05 -1.16 26.73
C ALA A 347 -41.26 -0.20 27.61
N ALA A 348 -41.84 0.19 28.74
CA ALA A 348 -41.16 1.04 29.70
C ALA A 348 -40.82 0.25 30.97
N PHE A 349 -39.69 0.57 31.57
CA PHE A 349 -39.18 -0.09 32.78
C PHE A 349 -38.71 0.95 33.79
N THR A 350 -39.00 0.71 35.08
CA THR A 350 -38.29 1.39 36.16
C THR A 350 -36.88 0.79 36.25
N VAL A 351 -35.87 1.62 36.25
CA VAL A 351 -34.48 1.16 36.22
C VAL A 351 -33.67 1.52 37.45
N ASP A 352 -34.05 2.60 38.13
CA ASP A 352 -33.31 3.06 39.30
C ASP A 352 -34.15 4.04 40.14
N PHE A 353 -33.88 4.10 41.45
CA PHE A 353 -34.36 5.08 42.40
C PHE A 353 -33.22 6.04 42.70
N ALA A 354 -33.15 7.13 41.91
CA ALA A 354 -32.12 8.12 42.01
C ALA A 354 -32.36 9.14 43.13
N ASP A 355 -31.38 10.04 43.36
CA ASP A 355 -31.43 11.02 44.49
C ASP A 355 -32.67 11.88 44.52
N SER A 356 -33.28 12.20 43.38
CA SER A 356 -34.44 13.12 43.28
C SER A 356 -35.55 12.62 42.36
N SER A 357 -35.38 11.46 41.69
CA SER A 357 -36.33 10.91 40.73
C SER A 357 -36.37 9.40 40.74
N ILE A 358 -37.48 8.82 40.31
CA ILE A 358 -37.51 7.44 39.84
C ILE A 358 -37.16 7.47 38.36
N ASN A 359 -36.13 6.72 37.96
CA ASN A 359 -35.66 6.70 36.59
C ASN A 359 -36.32 5.58 35.80
N TYR A 360 -36.80 5.93 34.61
CA TYR A 360 -37.44 5.02 33.66
C TYR A 360 -36.66 4.98 32.35
N LYS A 361 -36.76 3.84 31.66
CA LYS A 361 -36.30 3.65 30.29
C LYS A 361 -37.48 3.19 29.44
N LEU A 362 -37.83 3.98 28.45
CA LEU A 362 -38.74 3.64 27.40
C LEU A 362 -37.98 3.05 26.22
N LEU A 363 -38.18 1.76 25.95
CA LEU A 363 -37.60 1.03 24.84
C LEU A 363 -38.60 1.04 23.69
N PHE A 364 -38.13 1.40 22.50
CA PHE A 364 -38.97 1.47 21.31
C PHE A 364 -38.21 0.94 20.09
N TRP A 365 -38.96 0.44 19.12
CA TRP A 365 -38.39 -0.08 17.88
C TRP A 365 -38.73 0.85 16.73
N VAL A 366 -37.71 1.09 15.86
CA VAL A 366 -37.89 1.84 14.61
C VAL A 366 -37.48 0.97 13.44
N ARG A 367 -38.13 1.13 12.29
CA ARG A 367 -37.81 0.38 11.08
C ARG A 367 -36.48 0.82 10.46
N ASN A 368 -36.22 2.12 10.44
CA ASN A 368 -35.00 2.68 9.89
C ASN A 368 -34.04 3.07 11.03
N PRO A 369 -32.89 2.39 11.19
CA PRO A 369 -31.92 2.70 12.22
C PRO A 369 -31.37 4.13 12.20
N LEU A 370 -31.37 4.79 11.03
CA LEU A 370 -30.92 6.18 10.89
C LEU A 370 -31.91 7.19 11.48
N GLU A 371 -33.18 6.83 11.65
CA GLU A 371 -34.20 7.70 12.19
C GLU A 371 -34.35 7.63 13.73
N ALA A 372 -33.68 6.64 14.35
CA ALA A 372 -33.80 6.39 15.79
C ALA A 372 -33.56 7.64 16.66
N PHE A 373 -32.54 8.43 16.31
CA PHE A 373 -32.23 9.66 17.04
C PHE A 373 -33.33 10.71 16.93
N GLY A 374 -33.89 10.90 15.73
CA GLY A 374 -35.03 11.83 15.50
C GLY A 374 -36.26 11.40 16.26
N VAL A 375 -36.65 10.12 16.13
CA VAL A 375 -37.80 9.54 16.86
C VAL A 375 -37.61 9.66 18.37
N GLY A 376 -36.39 9.40 18.87
CA GLY A 376 -36.08 9.58 20.30
C GLY A 376 -36.23 11.03 20.78
N SER A 377 -35.95 12.03 19.93
CA SER A 377 -36.21 13.44 20.22
C SER A 377 -37.72 13.74 20.28
N ASP A 378 -38.45 13.27 19.27
CA ASP A 378 -39.91 13.47 19.18
C ASP A 378 -40.63 12.82 20.38
N LEU A 379 -40.23 11.62 20.78
CA LEU A 379 -40.74 10.96 21.98
C LEU A 379 -40.46 11.74 23.25
N ARG A 380 -39.30 12.35 23.42
CA ARG A 380 -38.99 13.20 24.60
C ARG A 380 -39.92 14.39 24.68
N GLN A 381 -40.25 15.01 23.56
CA GLN A 381 -41.19 16.13 23.51
C GLN A 381 -42.64 15.66 23.83
N ALA A 382 -43.05 14.53 23.24
CA ALA A 382 -44.36 13.95 23.51
C ALA A 382 -44.51 13.49 24.98
N ILE A 383 -43.46 12.90 25.57
CA ILE A 383 -43.42 12.52 26.99
C ILE A 383 -43.59 13.77 27.88
N TRP A 384 -42.92 14.88 27.55
CA TRP A 384 -43.03 16.10 28.31
C TRP A 384 -44.48 16.59 28.33
N THR A 385 -45.15 16.61 27.19
CA THR A 385 -46.59 17.02 27.07
C THR A 385 -47.49 16.05 27.82
N ALA A 386 -47.33 14.73 27.63
CA ALA A 386 -48.13 13.73 28.28
C ALA A 386 -47.96 13.71 29.80
N PHE A 387 -46.79 14.00 30.31
CA PHE A 387 -46.54 14.14 31.74
C PHE A 387 -47.28 15.33 32.32
N ASP A 388 -47.24 16.49 31.63
CA ASP A 388 -48.00 17.69 32.03
C ASP A 388 -49.52 17.40 32.07
N GLU A 389 -50.08 16.78 31.03
CA GLU A 389 -51.49 16.41 30.93
C GLU A 389 -51.92 15.42 32.02
N ASN A 390 -51.06 14.51 32.45
CA ASN A 390 -51.38 13.52 33.50
C ASN A 390 -50.91 13.95 34.89
N GLY A 391 -50.43 15.20 35.04
CA GLY A 391 -49.98 15.75 36.31
C GLY A 391 -48.70 15.06 36.85
N ILE A 392 -47.89 14.44 35.98
CA ILE A 392 -46.65 13.78 36.35
C ILE A 392 -45.51 14.79 36.35
N GLY A 393 -44.91 15.01 37.51
CA GLY A 393 -43.80 15.96 37.66
C GLY A 393 -42.47 15.38 37.23
N ILE A 394 -41.67 16.18 36.48
CA ILE A 394 -40.27 15.94 36.28
C ILE A 394 -39.50 16.72 37.37
N PRO A 395 -38.89 16.05 38.36
CA PRO A 395 -38.38 16.73 39.54
C PRO A 395 -37.12 17.53 39.25
N PHE A 396 -37.01 18.69 39.88
CA PHE A 396 -35.74 19.37 40.04
C PHE A 396 -34.92 18.67 41.13
N PRO A 397 -33.59 18.93 41.23
CA PRO A 397 -32.78 18.38 42.31
C PRO A 397 -33.37 18.75 43.67
N GLN A 398 -33.73 17.72 44.46
CA GLN A 398 -34.32 17.87 45.79
C GLN A 398 -33.25 17.87 46.86
N ARG A 399 -33.36 18.76 47.86
CA ARG A 399 -32.52 18.76 49.05
C ARG A 399 -33.37 18.93 50.28
N GLN A 400 -33.22 18.02 51.24
CA GLN A 400 -33.79 18.23 52.57
C GLN A 400 -32.84 19.12 53.36
N VAL A 401 -33.33 20.28 53.79
CA VAL A 401 -32.59 21.21 54.59
C VAL A 401 -33.16 21.20 56.00
N TYR A 402 -32.35 20.78 56.96
CA TYR A 402 -32.71 20.85 58.38
C TYR A 402 -32.08 22.12 58.95
N PRO A 403 -32.85 23.12 59.34
CA PRO A 403 -32.32 24.31 60.02
C PRO A 403 -31.77 23.89 61.40
N MET A 404 -30.46 24.04 61.60
CA MET A 404 -29.81 23.81 62.90
C MET A 404 -29.48 25.14 63.52
N GLU A 405 -29.93 25.37 64.77
CA GLU A 405 -29.43 26.48 65.57
C GLU A 405 -28.00 26.21 65.99
N TRP A 406 -27.13 27.22 65.82
CA TRP A 406 -25.75 27.10 66.24
C TRP A 406 -25.48 28.02 67.46
N PRO A 407 -25.04 27.44 68.61
CA PRO A 407 -24.83 26.01 68.91
C PRO A 407 -26.15 25.20 69.01
N PRO A 408 -26.15 23.92 68.61
CA PRO A 408 -27.34 23.11 68.65
C PRO A 408 -27.89 22.98 70.08
N SER A 409 -29.21 23.15 70.25
CA SER A 409 -29.85 22.96 71.56
C SER A 409 -29.58 21.54 72.07
N LYS A 410 -29.48 21.35 73.37
CA LYS A 410 -29.21 20.02 73.98
C LYS A 410 -30.25 18.98 73.60
N GLU A 411 -31.46 19.36 73.19
CA GLU A 411 -32.52 18.45 72.69
C GLU A 411 -32.26 17.91 71.27
N GLN A 412 -31.63 18.73 70.38
CA GLN A 412 -31.30 18.32 69.03
C GLN A 412 -30.11 17.35 68.96
N THR A 413 -29.16 17.49 69.87
CA THR A 413 -28.05 16.50 70.00
C THR A 413 -28.50 15.12 70.44
N HIS A 414 -29.64 15.05 71.11
CA HIS A 414 -30.22 13.75 71.55
C HIS A 414 -31.01 13.03 70.43
N ARG A 415 -31.52 13.76 69.43
CA ARG A 415 -32.21 13.22 68.27
C ARG A 415 -31.28 12.78 67.13
N LEU A 416 -30.12 13.37 67.04
CA LEU A 416 -29.03 12.91 66.18
C LEU A 416 -28.21 11.90 67.00
N GLY A 417 -28.74 10.71 67.18
CA GLY A 417 -28.11 9.70 68.01
C GLY A 417 -26.64 9.55 67.76
N SER A 418 -25.83 9.76 68.80
CA SER A 418 -24.42 9.41 68.76
C SER A 418 -24.28 7.97 68.41
N PRO A 419 -23.43 7.60 67.42
CA PRO A 419 -23.23 6.19 67.01
C PRO A 419 -22.70 5.30 68.15
N SER A 420 -22.31 5.90 69.31
CA SER A 420 -21.79 5.22 70.47
C SER A 420 -22.87 4.56 71.39
N ASN A 421 -24.15 4.94 71.27
CA ASN A 421 -25.17 4.37 72.17
C ASN A 421 -25.86 3.10 71.56
N GLN A 422 -25.70 2.81 70.29
CA GLN A 422 -26.26 1.56 69.71
C GLN A 422 -25.34 0.37 69.98
N LEU A 423 -24.03 0.59 70.09
CA LEU A 423 -23.08 -0.49 70.42
C LEU A 423 -23.02 -0.89 71.91
N GLN A 424 -23.53 -0.04 72.81
CA GLN A 424 -23.64 -0.37 74.25
C GLN A 424 -24.97 -1.07 74.60
N ALA A 425 -26.01 -0.89 73.84
CA ALA A 425 -27.31 -1.59 74.07
C ALA A 425 -27.29 -3.06 73.59
N GLU A 426 -26.43 -3.37 72.64
CA GLU A 426 -26.24 -4.78 72.19
C GLU A 426 -25.21 -5.57 73.07
N ALA A 427 -24.38 -4.87 73.83
CA ALA A 427 -23.41 -5.53 74.70
C ALA A 427 -23.99 -5.97 76.09
N ASP A 428 -25.15 -5.38 76.50
CA ASP A 428 -25.79 -5.69 77.76
C ASP A 428 -26.92 -6.77 77.65
N SER A 429 -27.16 -7.36 76.47
CA SER A 429 -28.21 -8.35 76.26
C SER A 429 -27.71 -9.80 76.01
N ASP A 430 -26.53 -10.13 76.50
CA ASP A 430 -26.08 -11.50 76.42
C ASP A 430 -26.35 -12.20 77.79
N PRO A 431 -27.34 -13.05 77.89
CA PRO A 431 -27.50 -13.88 79.10
C PRO A 431 -26.58 -15.06 78.98
N ALA A 432 -25.63 -15.02 79.93
CA ALA A 432 -24.87 -16.21 80.31
C ALA A 432 -25.80 -17.40 80.61
N ASN A 433 -25.38 -18.50 80.22
CA ASN A 433 -25.54 -19.85 80.84
C ASN A 433 -25.68 -20.91 79.74
N ASP A 434 -25.23 -22.03 79.75
CA ASP A 434 -24.66 -22.88 80.84
C ASP A 434 -24.00 -24.08 80.16
N SER A 435 -22.92 -24.43 80.78
CA SER A 435 -22.25 -25.70 80.87
C SER A 435 -22.79 -27.00 80.29
N THR A 436 -21.82 -27.83 80.03
CA THR A 436 -21.77 -29.30 79.96
C THR A 436 -21.86 -29.85 78.55
N GLY A 437 -20.81 -30.50 78.03
CA GLY A 437 -20.20 -31.71 78.50
C GLY A 437 -20.02 -32.62 77.32
N GLU A 438 -18.85 -33.19 77.26
CA GLU A 438 -18.51 -34.47 76.64
C GLU A 438 -18.19 -34.56 75.14
N THR A 439 -16.93 -34.76 74.96
CA THR A 439 -16.24 -35.53 73.92
C THR A 439 -16.79 -36.99 73.76
N PRO A 440 -16.46 -37.79 72.75
CA PRO A 440 -15.16 -37.84 72.11
C PRO A 440 -15.12 -37.43 70.65
#